data_445dc35e928ee84ad927317a1a9f4b6c
#
_entry.id   445dc35e928ee84ad927317a1a9f4b6c
#
_cell.length_a   1.000
_cell.length_b   1.000
_cell.length_c   1.000
_cell.angle_alpha   90.00
_cell.angle_beta   90.00
_cell.angle_gamma   90.00
#
_symmetry.space_group_name_H-M   'P 1'
#
loop_
_entity.id
_entity.type
_entity.pdbx_description
1 polymer ?
#
loop_
_entity_poly.entity_id
_entity_poly.type
_entity_poly.pdbx_seq_one_letter_code
_entity_poly.pdbx_strand_id
1 'polypeptide(L)'
;NPDEKLMLVVEGLIKEGFEDIIIVNDGSDEAHMQPFKEAAAHKEVTILTHEVNKGKGRALKTAYEYCIANRPDIDGVVTVDGDNQHRPADIRKCCEKMIDNPDYVVLGCRDFSGENVPAKSRFGNNVTKGVFRFACGIKISDTQTGLRAIPAKYLDFMSRIKGERFE
;
A
#
# COMPACT_ATOMS: atom_id res chain seq x y z
N ASN A 1 -1.55 -14.93 0.41
CA ASN A 1 -2.43 -15.67 -0.51
C ASN A 1 -3.60 -14.75 -0.87
N PRO A 2 -3.66 -14.21 -2.09
CA PRO A 2 -4.78 -13.40 -2.56
C PRO A 2 -6.01 -14.28 -2.83
N ASP A 3 -7.18 -13.63 -2.79
CA ASP A 3 -8.44 -14.16 -3.30
C ASP A 3 -8.88 -13.35 -4.55
N GLU A 4 -10.07 -13.60 -5.02
CA GLU A 4 -10.70 -12.89 -6.15
C GLU A 4 -10.79 -11.36 -5.96
N LYS A 5 -10.65 -10.85 -4.73
CA LYS A 5 -10.63 -9.41 -4.46
C LYS A 5 -9.43 -8.69 -5.09
N LEU A 6 -8.31 -9.40 -5.31
CA LEU A 6 -7.16 -8.83 -6.01
C LEU A 6 -7.56 -8.31 -7.38
N MET A 7 -8.39 -9.05 -8.12
CA MET A 7 -8.86 -8.62 -9.44
C MET A 7 -9.77 -7.39 -9.35
N LEU A 8 -10.64 -7.33 -8.33
CA LEU A 8 -11.47 -6.13 -8.10
C LEU A 8 -10.62 -4.88 -7.85
N VAL A 9 -9.50 -5.03 -7.12
CA VAL A 9 -8.54 -3.93 -6.91
C VAL A 9 -7.89 -3.52 -8.23
N VAL A 10 -7.36 -4.47 -8.99
CA VAL A 10 -6.69 -4.21 -10.28
C VAL A 10 -7.62 -3.52 -11.26
N GLU A 11 -8.79 -4.09 -11.50
CA GLU A 11 -9.79 -3.52 -12.42
C GLU A 11 -10.28 -2.13 -11.97
N GLY A 12 -10.47 -1.97 -10.66
CA GLY A 12 -10.83 -0.69 -10.07
C GLY A 12 -9.76 0.39 -10.29
N LEU A 13 -8.49 0.04 -10.14
CA LEU A 13 -7.36 0.94 -10.40
C LEU A 13 -7.24 1.29 -11.89
N ILE A 14 -7.33 0.30 -12.78
CA ILE A 14 -7.30 0.53 -14.24
C ILE A 14 -8.44 1.44 -14.66
N LYS A 15 -9.65 1.19 -14.16
CA LYS A 15 -10.83 2.04 -14.45
C LYS A 15 -10.65 3.47 -13.95
N GLU A 16 -9.96 3.66 -12.84
CA GLU A 16 -9.60 4.98 -12.30
C GLU A 16 -8.47 5.65 -13.08
N GLY A 17 -7.86 4.97 -14.05
CA GLY A 17 -6.82 5.49 -14.94
C GLY A 17 -5.40 5.33 -14.38
N PHE A 18 -5.14 4.34 -13.51
CA PHE A 18 -3.77 3.95 -13.17
C PHE A 18 -3.19 3.09 -14.29
N GLU A 19 -2.03 3.46 -14.79
CA GLU A 19 -1.37 2.82 -15.95
C GLU A 19 -0.15 1.98 -15.55
N ASP A 20 0.30 2.06 -14.30
CA ASP A 20 1.44 1.28 -13.78
C ASP A 20 1.11 0.72 -12.40
N ILE A 21 0.80 -0.56 -12.35
CA ILE A 21 0.39 -1.29 -11.16
C ILE A 21 1.40 -2.39 -10.87
N ILE A 22 2.09 -2.29 -9.75
CA ILE A 22 3.08 -3.29 -9.33
C ILE A 22 2.47 -4.17 -8.24
N ILE A 23 2.43 -5.46 -8.48
CA ILE A 23 1.94 -6.45 -7.52
C ILE A 23 3.13 -7.30 -7.06
N VAL A 24 3.32 -7.43 -5.75
CA VAL A 24 4.33 -8.32 -5.20
C VAL A 24 3.66 -9.57 -4.66
N ASN A 25 3.90 -10.70 -5.32
CA ASN A 25 3.55 -12.02 -4.81
C ASN A 25 4.63 -12.45 -3.80
N ASP A 26 4.31 -12.38 -2.53
CA ASP A 26 5.22 -12.71 -1.44
C ASP A 26 5.13 -14.21 -1.09
N GLY A 27 5.49 -15.07 -2.04
CA GLY A 27 5.54 -16.51 -1.85
C GLY A 27 4.19 -17.15 -1.58
N SER A 28 3.16 -16.80 -2.35
CA SER A 28 1.86 -17.47 -2.30
C SER A 28 1.97 -18.91 -2.79
N ASP A 29 1.16 -19.79 -2.22
CA ASP A 29 1.10 -21.17 -2.65
C ASP A 29 0.43 -21.36 -4.03
N GLU A 30 0.62 -22.55 -4.63
CA GLU A 30 0.18 -22.83 -6.00
C GLU A 30 -1.35 -22.68 -6.17
N ALA A 31 -2.12 -22.99 -5.13
CA ALA A 31 -3.58 -22.89 -5.17
C ALA A 31 -4.08 -21.45 -5.29
N HIS A 32 -3.26 -20.46 -4.92
CA HIS A 32 -3.58 -19.02 -4.95
C HIS A 32 -2.89 -18.26 -6.08
N MET A 33 -2.37 -18.96 -7.09
CA MET A 33 -1.67 -18.32 -8.22
C MET A 33 -2.60 -17.77 -9.29
N GLN A 34 -3.87 -18.21 -9.33
CA GLN A 34 -4.80 -17.82 -10.39
C GLN A 34 -5.04 -16.28 -10.44
N PRO A 35 -5.29 -15.57 -9.35
CA PRO A 35 -5.46 -14.11 -9.39
C PRO A 35 -4.23 -13.37 -9.94
N PHE A 36 -3.01 -13.85 -9.68
CA PHE A 36 -1.81 -13.25 -10.24
C PHE A 36 -1.69 -13.46 -11.76
N LYS A 37 -2.09 -14.65 -12.25
CA LYS A 37 -2.10 -14.94 -13.69
C LYS A 37 -3.11 -14.06 -14.43
N GLU A 38 -4.27 -13.87 -13.85
CA GLU A 38 -5.30 -12.99 -14.39
C GLU A 38 -4.84 -11.52 -14.38
N ALA A 39 -4.28 -11.05 -13.27
CA ALA A 39 -3.74 -9.71 -13.16
C ALA A 39 -2.61 -9.46 -14.18
N ALA A 40 -1.72 -10.43 -14.39
CA ALA A 40 -0.62 -10.33 -15.35
C ALA A 40 -1.07 -10.23 -16.83
N ALA A 41 -2.33 -10.53 -17.15
CA ALA A 41 -2.88 -10.33 -18.49
C ALA A 41 -3.13 -8.85 -18.83
N HIS A 42 -3.17 -7.98 -17.84
CA HIS A 42 -3.32 -6.54 -18.03
C HIS A 42 -1.97 -5.88 -18.30
N LYS A 43 -1.87 -5.09 -19.35
CA LYS A 43 -0.63 -4.40 -19.75
C LYS A 43 -0.14 -3.38 -18.71
N GLU A 44 -1.05 -2.89 -17.86
CA GLU A 44 -0.78 -1.96 -16.76
C GLU A 44 -0.11 -2.65 -15.57
N VAL A 45 -0.07 -3.99 -15.54
CA VAL A 45 0.33 -4.77 -14.36
C VAL A 45 1.72 -5.38 -14.53
N THR A 46 2.55 -5.18 -13.52
CA THR A 46 3.84 -5.88 -13.34
C THR A 46 3.79 -6.76 -12.10
N ILE A 47 4.08 -8.05 -12.24
CA ILE A 47 4.14 -8.98 -11.10
C ILE A 47 5.60 -9.21 -10.70
N LEU A 48 5.92 -8.97 -9.43
CA LEU A 48 7.17 -9.35 -8.79
C LEU A 48 6.91 -10.54 -7.88
N THR A 49 7.76 -11.57 -7.90
CA THR A 49 7.52 -12.80 -7.14
C THR A 49 8.70 -13.14 -6.24
N HIS A 50 8.42 -13.41 -4.97
CA HIS A 50 9.36 -14.03 -4.06
C HIS A 50 9.15 -15.55 -4.08
N GLU A 51 10.25 -16.32 -4.04
CA GLU A 51 10.18 -17.79 -3.95
C GLU A 51 9.56 -18.28 -2.64
N VAL A 52 9.71 -17.49 -1.56
CA VAL A 52 9.17 -17.78 -0.24
C VAL A 52 8.59 -16.52 0.39
N ASN A 53 7.66 -16.68 1.31
CA ASN A 53 7.10 -15.55 2.08
C ASN A 53 8.17 -14.89 2.95
N LYS A 54 8.45 -13.61 2.67
CA LYS A 54 9.43 -12.77 3.38
C LYS A 54 8.76 -11.72 4.29
N GLY A 55 7.45 -11.56 4.15
CA GLY A 55 6.63 -10.64 4.91
C GLY A 55 6.33 -9.32 4.17
N LYS A 56 5.26 -8.66 4.59
CA LYS A 56 4.72 -7.45 3.93
C LYS A 56 5.75 -6.33 3.80
N GLY A 57 6.57 -6.11 4.86
CA GLY A 57 7.63 -5.10 4.82
C GLY A 57 8.64 -5.37 3.71
N ARG A 58 9.06 -6.64 3.50
CA ARG A 58 9.96 -6.99 2.39
C ARG A 58 9.28 -6.83 1.03
N ALA A 59 8.02 -7.19 0.92
CA ALA A 59 7.26 -7.02 -0.30
C ALA A 59 7.19 -5.54 -0.72
N LEU A 60 6.90 -4.63 0.22
CA LEU A 60 6.92 -3.19 -0.03
C LEU A 60 8.30 -2.70 -0.49
N LYS A 61 9.37 -3.12 0.18
CA LYS A 61 10.74 -2.76 -0.21
C LYS A 61 11.09 -3.26 -1.60
N THR A 62 10.70 -4.48 -1.95
CA THR A 62 10.89 -5.03 -3.29
C THR A 62 10.19 -4.16 -4.35
N ALA A 63 8.98 -3.70 -4.08
CA ALA A 63 8.29 -2.76 -4.98
C ALA A 63 9.03 -1.41 -5.07
N TYR A 64 9.49 -0.85 -3.95
CA TYR A 64 10.25 0.42 -3.97
C TYR A 64 11.57 0.28 -4.73
N GLU A 65 12.33 -0.78 -4.50
CA GLU A 65 13.58 -1.08 -5.20
C GLU A 65 13.35 -1.24 -6.71
N TYR A 66 12.26 -1.90 -7.10
CA TYR A 66 11.86 -2.01 -8.49
C TYR A 66 11.53 -0.65 -9.11
N CYS A 67 10.75 0.19 -8.42
CA CYS A 67 10.42 1.54 -8.89
C CYS A 67 11.68 2.40 -9.07
N ILE A 68 12.59 2.40 -8.10
CA ILE A 68 13.86 3.14 -8.18
C ILE A 68 14.65 2.71 -9.43
N ALA A 69 14.71 1.42 -9.71
CA ALA A 69 15.53 0.89 -10.82
C ALA A 69 14.87 1.03 -12.20
N ASN A 70 13.54 1.02 -12.28
CA ASN A 70 12.82 0.85 -13.55
C ASN A 70 11.84 1.98 -13.87
N ARG A 71 11.65 2.93 -12.97
CA ARG A 71 10.66 4.02 -13.08
C ARG A 71 11.26 5.36 -12.63
N PRO A 72 12.29 5.87 -13.34
CA PRO A 72 13.03 7.08 -12.88
C PRO A 72 12.19 8.36 -12.86
N ASP A 73 11.13 8.42 -13.66
CA ASP A 73 10.34 9.65 -13.90
C ASP A 73 9.02 9.70 -13.13
N ILE A 74 8.80 8.81 -12.14
CA ILE A 74 7.57 8.84 -11.34
C ILE A 74 7.62 9.93 -10.26
N ASP A 75 6.47 10.55 -9.98
CA ASP A 75 6.32 11.48 -8.84
C ASP A 75 6.37 10.74 -7.50
N GLY A 76 5.92 9.50 -7.45
CA GLY A 76 5.90 8.67 -6.27
C GLY A 76 5.12 7.38 -6.47
N VAL A 77 4.88 6.67 -5.37
CA VAL A 77 4.09 5.44 -5.36
C VAL A 77 2.96 5.55 -4.34
N VAL A 78 1.86 4.85 -4.60
CA VAL A 78 0.82 4.63 -3.60
C VAL A 78 0.75 3.14 -3.25
N THR A 79 0.81 2.81 -1.97
CA THR A 79 0.64 1.43 -1.49
C THR A 79 -0.82 1.15 -1.20
N VAL A 80 -1.29 -0.03 -1.61
CA VAL A 80 -2.69 -0.45 -1.46
C VAL A 80 -2.71 -1.91 -1.02
N ASP A 81 -3.60 -2.25 -0.10
CA ASP A 81 -3.85 -3.65 0.27
C ASP A 81 -4.69 -4.35 -0.81
N GLY A 82 -4.38 -5.62 -1.10
CA GLY A 82 -5.05 -6.40 -2.13
C GLY A 82 -6.42 -6.97 -1.73
N ASP A 83 -7.01 -6.52 -0.62
CA ASP A 83 -8.26 -7.02 -0.04
C ASP A 83 -9.51 -6.20 -0.40
N ASN A 84 -9.35 -5.23 -1.31
CA ASN A 84 -10.39 -4.34 -1.80
C ASN A 84 -11.05 -3.46 -0.72
N GLN A 85 -10.32 -3.09 0.35
CA GLN A 85 -10.85 -2.18 1.38
C GLN A 85 -10.73 -0.70 0.99
N HIS A 86 -9.89 -0.36 0.02
CA HIS A 86 -9.66 1.00 -0.42
C HIS A 86 -10.41 1.31 -1.73
N ARG A 87 -11.15 2.41 -1.75
CA ARG A 87 -11.84 2.85 -2.98
C ARG A 87 -10.83 3.45 -3.96
N PRO A 88 -10.88 3.11 -5.26
CA PRO A 88 -9.96 3.66 -6.25
C PRO A 88 -9.91 5.20 -6.27
N ALA A 89 -11.07 5.87 -6.13
CA ALA A 89 -11.14 7.32 -6.05
C ALA A 89 -10.42 7.92 -4.81
N ASP A 90 -10.38 7.21 -3.69
CA ASP A 90 -9.65 7.67 -2.50
C ASP A 90 -8.14 7.44 -2.67
N ILE A 91 -7.75 6.38 -3.38
CA ILE A 91 -6.36 6.13 -3.79
C ILE A 91 -5.90 7.28 -4.71
N ARG A 92 -6.70 7.66 -5.71
CA ARG A 92 -6.44 8.79 -6.61
C ARG A 92 -6.23 10.09 -5.82
N LYS A 93 -7.11 10.40 -4.89
CA LYS A 93 -6.98 11.60 -4.03
C LYS A 93 -5.68 11.60 -3.22
N CYS A 94 -5.23 10.43 -2.72
CA CYS A 94 -3.94 10.35 -2.03
C CYS A 94 -2.77 10.68 -2.97
N CYS A 95 -2.81 10.20 -4.23
CA CYS A 95 -1.81 10.53 -5.24
C CYS A 95 -1.80 12.03 -5.55
N GLU A 96 -2.96 12.63 -5.83
CA GLU A 96 -3.09 14.06 -6.10
C GLU A 96 -2.55 14.90 -4.94
N LYS A 97 -2.90 14.54 -3.71
CA LYS A 97 -2.39 15.22 -2.51
C LYS A 97 -0.89 15.08 -2.34
N MET A 98 -0.30 13.95 -2.72
CA MET A 98 1.15 13.76 -2.70
C MET A 98 1.83 14.64 -3.75
N ILE A 99 1.27 14.71 -4.97
CA ILE A 99 1.79 15.54 -6.06
C ILE A 99 1.76 17.03 -5.65
N ASP A 100 0.64 17.49 -5.08
CA ASP A 100 0.49 18.84 -4.56
C ASP A 100 1.45 19.16 -3.38
N ASN A 101 1.92 18.12 -2.67
CA ASN A 101 2.74 18.25 -1.47
C ASN A 101 3.94 17.29 -1.51
N PRO A 102 4.89 17.47 -2.41
CA PRO A 102 5.95 16.51 -2.68
C PRO A 102 6.97 16.33 -1.53
N ASP A 103 6.83 17.11 -0.47
CA ASP A 103 7.66 17.01 0.74
C ASP A 103 7.05 16.12 1.83
N TYR A 104 5.84 15.57 1.60
CA TYR A 104 5.12 14.82 2.61
C TYR A 104 4.66 13.46 2.12
N VAL A 105 4.73 12.46 3.01
CA VAL A 105 4.02 11.19 2.82
C VAL A 105 2.55 11.42 3.18
N VAL A 106 1.65 11.06 2.28
CA VAL A 106 0.20 11.18 2.48
C VAL A 106 -0.36 9.86 2.96
N LEU A 107 -1.10 9.87 4.06
CA LEU A 107 -1.75 8.70 4.64
C LEU A 107 -3.26 8.75 4.42
N GLY A 108 -3.82 7.72 3.79
CA GLY A 108 -5.26 7.54 3.66
C GLY A 108 -5.86 7.00 4.96
N CYS A 109 -6.32 7.88 5.83
CA CYS A 109 -6.83 7.50 7.14
C CYS A 109 -8.30 7.12 7.08
N ARG A 110 -8.66 6.01 7.76
CA ARG A 110 -10.06 5.63 7.97
C ARG A 110 -10.69 6.55 9.03
N ASP A 111 -11.96 6.88 8.81
CA ASP A 111 -12.75 7.59 9.82
C ASP A 111 -13.29 6.58 10.84
N PHE A 112 -12.75 6.65 12.06
CA PHE A 112 -13.18 5.83 13.20
C PHE A 112 -14.28 6.49 14.04
N SER A 113 -14.83 7.63 13.62
CA SER A 113 -15.90 8.33 14.33
C SER A 113 -17.29 7.74 14.04
N GLY A 114 -17.43 6.96 12.95
CA GLY A 114 -18.70 6.35 12.55
C GLY A 114 -19.22 5.31 13.53
N GLU A 115 -20.56 5.15 13.59
CA GLU A 115 -21.24 4.22 14.50
C GLU A 115 -20.94 2.74 14.20
N ASN A 116 -20.55 2.41 12.96
CA ASN A 116 -20.33 1.03 12.48
C ASN A 116 -18.87 0.52 12.67
N VAL A 117 -18.02 1.25 13.39
CA VAL A 117 -16.64 0.83 13.63
C VAL A 117 -16.56 -0.15 14.81
N PRO A 118 -16.01 -1.37 14.64
CA PRO A 118 -15.85 -2.33 15.72
C PRO A 118 -15.09 -1.74 16.92
N ALA A 119 -15.59 -1.96 18.13
CA ALA A 119 -15.00 -1.40 19.35
C ALA A 119 -13.52 -1.79 19.55
N LYS A 120 -13.13 -3.02 19.17
CA LYS A 120 -11.73 -3.49 19.21
C LYS A 120 -10.80 -2.67 18.30
N SER A 121 -11.24 -2.37 17.08
CA SER A 121 -10.47 -1.55 16.11
C SER A 121 -10.32 -0.12 16.61
N ARG A 122 -11.39 0.46 17.17
CA ARG A 122 -11.37 1.79 17.77
C ARG A 122 -10.42 1.86 18.98
N PHE A 123 -10.48 0.87 19.87
CA PHE A 123 -9.61 0.79 21.04
C PHE A 123 -8.13 0.65 20.65
N GLY A 124 -7.80 -0.31 19.74
CA GLY A 124 -6.43 -0.53 19.28
C GLY A 124 -5.83 0.72 18.63
N ASN A 125 -6.58 1.38 17.75
CA ASN A 125 -6.14 2.61 17.10
C ASN A 125 -5.91 3.75 18.11
N ASN A 126 -6.79 3.90 19.12
CA ASN A 126 -6.64 4.94 20.15
C ASN A 126 -5.42 4.71 21.04
N VAL A 127 -5.13 3.46 21.42
CA VAL A 127 -3.91 3.13 22.20
C VAL A 127 -2.67 3.47 21.38
N THR A 128 -2.62 3.04 20.12
CA THR A 128 -1.47 3.30 19.24
C THR A 128 -1.29 4.80 18.97
N LYS A 129 -2.38 5.56 18.74
CA LYS A 129 -2.33 7.04 18.66
C LYS A 129 -1.72 7.67 19.90
N GLY A 130 -2.10 7.17 21.09
CA GLY A 130 -1.54 7.64 22.36
C GLY A 130 -0.05 7.43 22.46
N VAL A 131 0.43 6.24 22.06
CA VAL A 131 1.85 5.90 22.05
C VAL A 131 2.61 6.79 21.05
N PHE A 132 2.15 6.94 19.81
CA PHE A 132 2.80 7.81 18.83
C PHE A 132 2.84 9.29 19.26
N ARG A 133 1.76 9.78 19.85
CA ARG A 133 1.72 11.15 20.39
C ARG A 133 2.73 11.36 21.52
N PHE A 134 2.84 10.39 22.42
CA PHE A 134 3.75 10.46 23.57
C PHE A 134 5.20 10.25 23.16
N ALA A 135 5.50 9.23 22.33
CA ALA A 135 6.86 8.86 21.96
C ALA A 135 7.46 9.73 20.86
N CYS A 136 6.64 10.19 19.90
CA CYS A 136 7.11 10.88 18.69
C CYS A 136 6.58 12.31 18.56
N GLY A 137 5.66 12.76 19.42
CA GLY A 137 5.03 14.07 19.32
C GLY A 137 4.07 14.23 18.12
N ILE A 138 3.81 13.15 17.38
CA ILE A 138 3.04 13.18 16.13
C ILE A 138 1.58 12.78 16.39
N LYS A 139 0.63 13.55 15.81
CA LYS A 139 -0.78 13.21 15.80
C LYS A 139 -1.13 12.48 14.51
N ILE A 140 -1.35 11.18 14.58
CA ILE A 140 -1.78 10.36 13.46
C ILE A 140 -3.24 9.93 13.69
N SER A 141 -4.09 10.05 12.67
CA SER A 141 -5.51 9.68 12.77
C SER A 141 -5.74 8.17 12.66
N ASP A 142 -4.94 7.48 11.85
CA ASP A 142 -4.95 6.03 11.69
C ASP A 142 -3.51 5.52 11.58
N THR A 143 -3.10 4.71 12.54
CA THR A 143 -1.73 4.16 12.61
C THR A 143 -1.57 2.83 11.87
N GLN A 144 -2.67 2.27 11.38
CA GLN A 144 -2.72 0.95 10.75
C GLN A 144 -3.15 0.99 9.28
N THR A 145 -3.18 2.19 8.66
CA THR A 145 -3.57 2.31 7.26
C THR A 145 -2.51 1.69 6.32
N GLY A 146 -2.97 0.86 5.40
CA GLY A 146 -2.15 0.36 4.28
C GLY A 146 -2.06 1.35 3.11
N LEU A 147 -2.97 2.33 3.06
CA LEU A 147 -3.02 3.34 2.01
C LEU A 147 -2.05 4.48 2.31
N ARG A 148 -0.92 4.51 1.58
CA ARG A 148 0.15 5.51 1.76
C ARG A 148 0.63 5.97 0.39
N ALA A 149 0.61 7.26 0.11
CA ALA A 149 1.25 7.83 -1.07
C ALA A 149 2.59 8.46 -0.66
N ILE A 150 3.65 7.99 -1.29
CA ILE A 150 5.04 8.24 -0.92
C ILE A 150 5.75 8.89 -2.11
N PRO A 151 6.26 10.14 -1.98
CA PRO A 151 7.04 10.78 -3.02
C PRO A 151 8.28 9.98 -3.41
N ALA A 152 8.63 9.99 -4.70
CA ALA A 152 9.74 9.20 -5.25
C ALA A 152 11.07 9.42 -4.50
N LYS A 153 11.35 10.65 -4.07
CA LYS A 153 12.56 11.01 -3.31
C LYS A 153 12.72 10.27 -1.98
N TYR A 154 11.65 9.70 -1.43
CA TYR A 154 11.70 8.94 -0.18
C TYR A 154 11.80 7.43 -0.38
N LEU A 155 11.68 6.91 -1.61
CA LEU A 155 11.66 5.47 -1.87
C LEU A 155 12.96 4.79 -1.44
N ASP A 156 14.12 5.42 -1.70
CA ASP A 156 15.42 4.87 -1.27
C ASP A 156 15.50 4.78 0.26
N PHE A 157 15.07 5.82 0.98
CA PHE A 157 14.99 5.78 2.43
C PHE A 157 14.04 4.69 2.93
N MET A 158 12.84 4.58 2.34
CA MET A 158 11.83 3.59 2.72
C MET A 158 12.31 2.16 2.48
N SER A 159 13.05 1.91 1.39
CA SER A 159 13.60 0.58 1.08
C SER A 159 14.65 0.12 2.10
N ARG A 160 15.34 1.06 2.77
CA ARG A 160 16.41 0.78 3.76
C ARG A 160 15.96 0.73 5.21
N ILE A 161 14.70 1.02 5.52
CA ILE A 161 14.16 0.92 6.89
C ILE A 161 14.36 -0.52 7.40
N LYS A 162 14.87 -0.66 8.62
CA LYS A 162 15.07 -1.99 9.23
C LYS A 162 13.74 -2.70 9.49
N GLY A 163 13.74 -4.02 9.29
CA GLY A 163 12.55 -4.88 9.44
C GLY A 163 12.07 -5.41 8.09
N GLU A 164 11.65 -6.67 8.07
CA GLU A 164 11.20 -7.34 6.85
C GLU A 164 9.74 -7.77 6.96
N ARG A 165 9.26 -8.09 8.15
CA ARG A 165 7.91 -8.60 8.37
C ARG A 165 6.90 -7.53 8.78
N PHE A 166 7.38 -6.39 9.24
CA PHE A 166 6.54 -5.26 9.70
C PHE A 166 6.76 -4.05 8.79
N GLU A 167 5.72 -3.30 8.63
CA GLU A 167 5.65 -2.06 7.89
C GLU A 167 5.55 -0.85 8.82
#